data_dea7d6818395140772a2998f59357bc1
#
_entry.id   dea7d6818395140772a2998f59357bc1
#
_cell.length_a   1.000
_cell.length_b   1.000
_cell.length_c   1.000
_cell.angle_alpha   90.00
_cell.angle_beta   90.00
_cell.angle_gamma   90.00
#
_symmetry.space_group_name_H-M   'P 1'
#
loop_
_entity.id
_entity.type
_entity.pdbx_description
1 polymer ?
#
loop_
_entity_poly.entity_id
_entity_poly.type
_entity_poly.pdbx_seq_one_letter_code
_entity_poly.pdbx_strand_id
1 'polypeptide(L)'
;ATDGYMAPKFGFVNDYNPDPAVVGGSADAKIEVTKTVEGADSAADYTFTLTPVDPDQAQYIEGLTDGKLEVSTNGTIAEGTSQTVEFGELRFTKAGSYGFTVKESQPAEDAGWTFDDENGDGVTDTHYVEIVITDKNAEGKYDGKLYVESVTSDAVLDQPVQITNSYKTDPVVVGGEDAEQQITVQKSVTGDNTAADAEFNFQLEPVVDDTNTEDVWRANVEAAEAGFEPKTTITDGVTTDAPKTATFGGIRFKAAGDYTFKVTEIEGTDDQADPSGWKYDGHEAFVTVHVTDDGEGKLKATVSYNNDDATTDADKGVTNAAAFTNAYSASSTDADTGSAEVKLTKVLEGKTWDGDSFTFQIAADESNPDAPMPKDTEVTVSAPTGKDGDNNDQATFDFGKITFDTPGTYVYKVTEVEGDNAGITYSKNVATITITVTDNHQGALVATVSIANNVFTNTYASELDY
;
A
#
# COMPACT_ATOMS: atom_id res chain seq x y z
N ALA A 1 -72.49 -13.74 93.76
CA ALA A 1 -72.42 -13.95 92.33
C ALA A 1 -72.41 -12.54 91.65
N THR A 2 -71.28 -12.11 91.14
CA THR A 2 -71.15 -10.90 90.33
C THR A 2 -71.14 -11.35 88.88
N ASP A 3 -72.30 -11.08 88.28
CA ASP A 3 -72.53 -11.31 86.84
C ASP A 3 -71.63 -10.38 86.02
N GLY A 4 -70.63 -10.95 85.42
CA GLY A 4 -69.72 -10.22 84.57
C GLY A 4 -70.35 -9.94 83.21
N TYR A 5 -70.97 -8.81 83.08
CA TYR A 5 -71.43 -8.31 81.79
C TYR A 5 -70.25 -7.96 80.95
N MET A 6 -69.86 -8.78 79.95
CA MET A 6 -68.89 -8.44 78.91
C MET A 6 -69.67 -7.63 77.87
N ALA A 7 -69.35 -6.36 77.82
CA ALA A 7 -69.83 -5.53 76.71
C ALA A 7 -69.27 -6.04 75.36
N PRO A 8 -70.11 -6.22 74.34
CA PRO A 8 -69.60 -6.64 73.01
C PRO A 8 -68.62 -5.60 72.47
N LYS A 9 -67.43 -6.01 72.14
CA LYS A 9 -66.48 -5.20 71.42
C LYS A 9 -66.91 -5.18 69.95
N PHE A 10 -67.45 -4.06 69.53
CA PHE A 10 -67.67 -3.79 68.07
C PHE A 10 -66.39 -3.25 67.54
N GLY A 11 -65.78 -3.96 66.58
CA GLY A 11 -64.69 -3.45 65.77
C GLY A 11 -65.26 -2.82 64.50
N PHE A 12 -64.96 -1.55 64.27
CA PHE A 12 -65.24 -0.91 63.01
C PHE A 12 -63.94 -0.87 62.19
N VAL A 13 -63.97 -1.39 61.00
CA VAL A 13 -62.91 -1.29 60.02
C VAL A 13 -63.32 -0.23 59.01
N ASN A 14 -62.59 0.82 58.97
CA ASN A 14 -62.75 1.84 57.88
C ASN A 14 -61.74 1.52 56.81
N ASP A 15 -62.20 1.16 55.65
CA ASP A 15 -61.34 0.98 54.48
C ASP A 15 -61.15 2.37 53.80
N TYR A 16 -59.91 2.81 53.67
CA TYR A 16 -59.54 3.99 52.89
C TYR A 16 -59.15 3.49 51.49
N ASN A 17 -59.97 3.86 50.49
CA ASN A 17 -59.78 3.50 49.08
C ASN A 17 -59.79 4.78 48.23
N PRO A 18 -58.65 5.47 48.11
CA PRO A 18 -58.56 6.69 47.37
C PRO A 18 -58.59 6.45 45.85
N ASP A 19 -58.99 7.46 45.06
CA ASP A 19 -58.84 7.43 43.61
C ASP A 19 -57.34 7.27 43.26
N PRO A 20 -56.93 6.35 42.35
CA PRO A 20 -55.56 6.11 42.00
C PRO A 20 -54.84 7.32 41.42
N ALA A 21 -53.52 7.44 41.69
CA ALA A 21 -52.65 8.37 40.94
C ALA A 21 -52.24 7.74 39.60
N VAL A 22 -52.10 8.54 38.59
CA VAL A 22 -51.82 8.12 37.23
C VAL A 22 -50.48 8.71 36.76
N VAL A 23 -49.60 7.88 36.17
CA VAL A 23 -48.35 8.26 35.49
C VAL A 23 -48.42 7.71 34.08
N GLY A 24 -48.04 8.53 33.09
CA GLY A 24 -48.09 8.17 31.66
C GLY A 24 -49.46 8.45 31.00
N GLY A 25 -49.54 8.16 29.72
CA GLY A 25 -50.74 8.41 28.92
C GLY A 25 -51.11 9.90 28.85
N SER A 26 -52.32 10.27 29.39
CA SER A 26 -52.81 11.67 29.43
C SER A 26 -52.37 12.42 30.69
N ALA A 27 -51.65 11.79 31.61
CA ALA A 27 -51.18 12.45 32.83
C ALA A 27 -49.99 13.38 32.55
N ASP A 28 -49.85 14.41 33.42
CA ASP A 28 -48.69 15.34 33.33
C ASP A 28 -47.39 14.64 33.72
N ALA A 29 -47.42 13.71 34.67
CA ALA A 29 -46.26 12.92 35.09
C ALA A 29 -46.02 11.73 34.13
N LYS A 30 -44.81 11.57 33.63
CA LYS A 30 -44.44 10.56 32.64
C LYS A 30 -43.20 9.83 33.02
N ILE A 31 -43.04 8.61 32.52
CA ILE A 31 -41.78 7.87 32.50
C ILE A 31 -41.33 7.78 31.06
N GLU A 32 -40.25 8.42 30.76
CA GLU A 32 -39.73 8.55 29.40
C GLU A 32 -38.27 8.00 29.32
N VAL A 33 -37.92 7.48 28.14
CA VAL A 33 -36.57 7.11 27.75
C VAL A 33 -36.17 7.92 26.52
N THR A 34 -35.04 8.59 26.58
CA THR A 34 -34.41 9.24 25.43
C THR A 34 -33.28 8.36 24.93
N LYS A 35 -33.48 7.81 23.75
CA LYS A 35 -32.49 6.98 23.06
C LYS A 35 -31.65 7.82 22.10
N THR A 36 -30.33 7.79 22.26
CA THR A 36 -29.34 8.41 21.38
C THR A 36 -28.51 7.34 20.71
N VAL A 37 -28.10 7.54 19.46
CA VAL A 37 -27.13 6.73 18.75
C VAL A 37 -25.96 7.61 18.29
N GLU A 38 -24.75 7.08 18.40
CA GLU A 38 -23.50 7.73 18.01
C GLU A 38 -22.68 6.82 17.11
N GLY A 39 -21.94 7.39 16.16
CA GLY A 39 -21.02 6.70 15.26
C GLY A 39 -21.63 6.15 13.98
N ALA A 40 -22.96 5.92 13.94
CA ALA A 40 -23.70 5.59 12.72
C ALA A 40 -25.21 5.78 12.90
N ASP A 41 -25.94 5.88 11.78
CA ASP A 41 -27.41 5.77 11.77
C ASP A 41 -27.83 4.35 12.20
N SER A 42 -28.90 4.25 12.99
CA SER A 42 -29.47 2.95 13.35
C SER A 42 -30.90 2.82 12.87
N ALA A 43 -31.18 1.76 12.13
CA ALA A 43 -32.53 1.37 11.74
C ALA A 43 -33.19 0.36 12.69
N ALA A 44 -32.53 0.02 13.79
CA ALA A 44 -33.04 -0.93 14.77
C ALA A 44 -34.12 -0.28 15.66
N ASP A 45 -35.15 -1.04 16.01
CA ASP A 45 -36.09 -0.68 17.07
C ASP A 45 -35.47 -1.13 18.41
N TYR A 46 -35.25 -0.19 19.31
CA TYR A 46 -34.70 -0.44 20.65
C TYR A 46 -35.85 -0.58 21.63
N THR A 47 -35.84 -1.70 22.38
CA THR A 47 -36.90 -2.00 23.35
C THR A 47 -36.39 -1.79 24.78
N PHE A 48 -37.17 -1.02 25.56
CA PHE A 48 -36.88 -0.73 26.95
C PHE A 48 -37.91 -1.42 27.84
N THR A 49 -37.44 -2.04 28.92
CA THR A 49 -38.25 -2.77 29.88
C THR A 49 -38.20 -2.06 31.23
N LEU A 50 -39.37 -1.65 31.74
CA LEU A 50 -39.58 -1.10 33.07
C LEU A 50 -40.04 -2.21 33.99
N THR A 51 -39.32 -2.44 35.11
CA THR A 51 -39.63 -3.52 36.07
C THR A 51 -39.61 -2.97 37.50
N PRO A 52 -40.62 -3.23 38.33
CA PRO A 52 -40.58 -2.86 39.76
C PRO A 52 -39.40 -3.49 40.47
N VAL A 53 -38.67 -2.70 41.27
CA VAL A 53 -37.56 -3.16 42.10
C VAL A 53 -38.05 -4.11 43.23
N ASP A 54 -39.22 -3.76 43.82
CA ASP A 54 -39.86 -4.55 44.85
C ASP A 54 -41.10 -5.26 44.27
N PRO A 55 -41.03 -6.59 44.05
CA PRO A 55 -42.15 -7.34 43.50
C PRO A 55 -43.42 -7.29 44.38
N ASP A 56 -43.28 -7.09 45.68
CA ASP A 56 -44.43 -6.99 46.60
C ASP A 56 -45.23 -5.71 46.43
N GLN A 57 -44.61 -4.66 45.85
CA GLN A 57 -45.29 -3.41 45.50
C GLN A 57 -46.11 -3.53 44.23
N ALA A 58 -45.81 -4.49 43.34
CA ALA A 58 -46.49 -4.68 42.05
C ALA A 58 -48.04 -4.83 42.23
N GLN A 59 -48.51 -5.38 43.38
CA GLN A 59 -49.94 -5.51 43.70
C GLN A 59 -50.66 -4.16 43.83
N TYR A 60 -49.92 -3.05 44.00
CA TYR A 60 -50.47 -1.68 44.11
C TYR A 60 -50.30 -0.89 42.80
N ILE A 61 -49.82 -1.54 41.71
CA ILE A 61 -49.56 -0.93 40.43
C ILE A 61 -50.41 -1.63 39.38
N GLU A 62 -51.35 -0.93 38.79
CA GLU A 62 -52.12 -1.40 37.64
C GLU A 62 -51.45 -0.92 36.37
N GLY A 63 -51.56 -1.67 35.24
CA GLY A 63 -50.98 -1.36 33.94
C GLY A 63 -49.75 -2.19 33.58
N LEU A 64 -49.19 -2.93 34.54
CA LEU A 64 -48.11 -3.90 34.26
C LEU A 64 -48.67 -5.14 33.58
N THR A 65 -47.93 -5.68 32.61
CA THR A 65 -48.18 -6.96 31.95
C THR A 65 -47.06 -7.92 32.36
N ASP A 66 -47.40 -9.07 32.99
CA ASP A 66 -46.43 -10.04 33.52
C ASP A 66 -45.37 -9.36 34.41
N GLY A 67 -45.80 -8.35 35.22
CA GLY A 67 -44.95 -7.65 36.17
C GLY A 67 -44.00 -6.63 35.56
N LYS A 68 -44.11 -6.27 34.29
CA LYS A 68 -43.29 -5.29 33.58
C LYS A 68 -44.11 -4.46 32.61
N LEU A 69 -43.49 -3.39 32.08
CA LEU A 69 -44.00 -2.58 30.98
C LEU A 69 -42.89 -2.39 29.97
N GLU A 70 -43.22 -2.48 28.68
CA GLU A 70 -42.24 -2.32 27.57
C GLU A 70 -42.67 -1.20 26.66
N VAL A 71 -41.66 -0.52 26.11
CA VAL A 71 -41.80 0.48 25.03
C VAL A 71 -40.61 0.36 24.07
N SER A 72 -40.83 0.68 22.80
CA SER A 72 -39.78 0.64 21.78
C SER A 72 -39.72 1.93 21.00
N THR A 73 -38.49 2.25 20.52
CA THR A 73 -38.32 3.25 19.46
C THR A 73 -38.94 2.76 18.17
N ASN A 74 -39.09 3.63 17.22
CA ASN A 74 -39.73 3.33 15.93
C ASN A 74 -39.00 4.09 14.81
N GLY A 75 -38.47 3.33 13.84
CA GLY A 75 -37.79 3.87 12.68
C GLY A 75 -36.34 4.28 12.94
N THR A 76 -35.68 4.82 11.92
CA THR A 76 -34.28 5.18 11.95
C THR A 76 -33.99 6.33 12.90
N ILE A 77 -33.00 6.16 13.77
CA ILE A 77 -32.38 7.23 14.55
C ILE A 77 -31.07 7.60 13.84
N ALA A 78 -30.98 8.86 13.39
CA ALA A 78 -29.75 9.32 12.71
C ALA A 78 -28.61 9.54 13.72
N GLU A 79 -27.38 9.39 13.24
CA GLU A 79 -26.18 9.64 14.04
C GLU A 79 -26.22 10.98 14.77
N GLY A 80 -25.89 10.97 16.06
CA GLY A 80 -25.87 12.17 16.92
C GLY A 80 -27.23 12.72 17.23
N THR A 81 -28.35 12.02 16.90
CA THR A 81 -29.71 12.43 17.22
C THR A 81 -30.36 11.49 18.22
N SER A 82 -31.51 11.90 18.76
CA SER A 82 -32.22 11.16 19.78
C SER A 82 -33.69 10.99 19.45
N GLN A 83 -34.27 9.90 19.94
CA GLN A 83 -35.73 9.67 19.96
C GLN A 83 -36.17 9.43 21.40
N THR A 84 -37.26 10.16 21.81
CA THR A 84 -37.85 9.94 23.14
C THR A 84 -39.12 9.10 22.98
N VAL A 85 -39.23 8.07 23.84
CA VAL A 85 -40.41 7.22 23.94
C VAL A 85 -40.92 7.22 25.35
N GLU A 86 -42.24 7.03 25.52
CA GLU A 86 -42.96 7.09 26.80
C GLU A 86 -43.53 5.73 27.11
N PHE A 87 -43.32 5.24 28.35
CA PHE A 87 -43.98 4.04 28.86
C PHE A 87 -45.49 4.30 28.97
N GLY A 88 -46.28 3.25 28.80
CA GLY A 88 -47.73 3.32 28.92
C GLY A 88 -48.23 3.72 30.31
N GLU A 89 -49.53 3.90 30.45
CA GLU A 89 -50.18 4.33 31.68
C GLU A 89 -49.98 3.32 32.82
N LEU A 90 -49.54 3.81 34.00
CA LEU A 90 -49.52 3.12 35.28
C LEU A 90 -50.44 3.83 36.24
N ARG A 91 -51.17 3.01 37.05
CA ARG A 91 -52.10 3.50 38.09
C ARG A 91 -51.66 2.98 39.43
N PHE A 92 -51.45 3.89 40.38
CA PHE A 92 -50.99 3.57 41.74
C PHE A 92 -52.17 3.63 42.71
N THR A 93 -52.45 2.51 43.39
CA THR A 93 -53.61 2.35 44.28
C THR A 93 -53.29 2.62 45.74
N LYS A 94 -52.01 2.91 46.06
CA LYS A 94 -51.52 3.14 47.44
C LYS A 94 -50.45 4.25 47.44
N ALA A 95 -50.43 5.10 48.46
CA ALA A 95 -49.35 6.04 48.69
C ALA A 95 -48.06 5.33 49.11
N GLY A 96 -46.93 5.82 48.63
CA GLY A 96 -45.61 5.26 48.91
C GLY A 96 -44.55 5.66 47.87
N SER A 97 -43.32 5.21 48.05
CA SER A 97 -42.24 5.33 47.05
C SER A 97 -42.12 4.00 46.30
N TYR A 98 -42.11 4.08 44.97
CA TYR A 98 -42.08 2.98 44.03
C TYR A 98 -40.81 3.09 43.17
N GLY A 99 -39.89 2.12 43.36
CA GLY A 99 -38.67 2.02 42.54
C GLY A 99 -38.88 1.09 41.35
N PHE A 100 -38.35 1.51 40.19
CA PHE A 100 -38.31 0.69 38.99
C PHE A 100 -36.88 0.66 38.44
N THR A 101 -36.58 -0.41 37.74
CA THR A 101 -35.41 -0.49 36.84
C THR A 101 -35.86 -0.32 35.40
N VAL A 102 -35.06 0.40 34.60
CA VAL A 102 -35.18 0.47 33.13
C VAL A 102 -33.94 -0.16 32.52
N LYS A 103 -34.14 -1.06 31.58
CA LYS A 103 -33.08 -1.72 30.83
C LYS A 103 -33.42 -1.76 29.38
N GLU A 104 -32.39 -1.53 28.53
CA GLU A 104 -32.45 -1.80 27.11
C GLU A 104 -32.28 -3.30 26.85
N SER A 105 -33.03 -3.86 25.90
CA SER A 105 -32.85 -5.21 25.41
C SER A 105 -31.73 -5.24 24.39
N GLN A 106 -30.62 -5.96 24.66
CA GLN A 106 -29.55 -6.17 23.71
C GLN A 106 -29.99 -7.14 22.60
N PRO A 107 -29.68 -6.87 21.31
CA PRO A 107 -29.71 -7.88 20.27
C PRO A 107 -28.69 -9.01 20.57
N ALA A 108 -28.89 -10.16 19.94
CA ALA A 108 -28.01 -11.32 20.15
C ALA A 108 -26.60 -11.16 19.55
N GLU A 109 -26.41 -10.21 18.63
CA GLU A 109 -25.13 -9.90 17.97
C GLU A 109 -24.93 -8.39 18.05
N ASP A 110 -23.72 -7.97 18.43
CA ASP A 110 -23.40 -6.56 18.68
C ASP A 110 -22.87 -5.82 17.44
N ALA A 111 -22.50 -6.54 16.37
CA ALA A 111 -22.17 -5.99 15.04
C ALA A 111 -21.52 -4.58 15.05
N GLY A 112 -20.56 -4.34 15.94
CA GLY A 112 -19.90 -3.04 16.13
C GLY A 112 -20.61 -2.07 17.09
N TRP A 113 -21.82 -2.41 17.58
CA TRP A 113 -22.54 -1.61 18.54
C TRP A 113 -22.18 -1.90 19.98
N THR A 114 -21.99 -0.88 20.77
CA THR A 114 -21.95 -0.93 22.23
C THR A 114 -23.26 -0.39 22.75
N PHE A 115 -23.98 -1.18 23.54
CA PHE A 115 -25.32 -0.88 24.06
C PHE A 115 -25.22 -0.37 25.48
N ASP A 116 -25.57 0.92 25.69
CA ASP A 116 -25.75 1.54 27.01
C ASP A 116 -24.78 1.04 28.07
N ASP A 117 -23.49 1.21 27.79
CA ASP A 117 -22.39 0.77 28.63
C ASP A 117 -21.48 1.97 28.92
N GLU A 118 -21.97 2.89 29.79
CA GLU A 118 -21.21 4.10 30.14
C GLU A 118 -19.96 3.80 30.97
N ASN A 119 -19.98 2.66 31.71
CA ASN A 119 -18.87 2.26 32.56
C ASN A 119 -17.82 1.41 31.82
N GLY A 120 -18.11 0.94 30.61
CA GLY A 120 -17.18 0.18 29.74
C GLY A 120 -16.90 -1.23 30.21
N ASP A 121 -17.82 -1.87 30.94
CA ASP A 121 -17.66 -3.24 31.45
C ASP A 121 -18.23 -4.33 30.52
N GLY A 122 -18.82 -3.91 29.38
CA GLY A 122 -19.42 -4.78 28.37
C GLY A 122 -20.81 -5.28 28.75
N VAL A 123 -21.45 -4.68 29.75
CA VAL A 123 -22.80 -5.03 30.19
C VAL A 123 -23.71 -3.81 30.12
N THR A 124 -24.89 -3.96 29.51
CA THR A 124 -25.89 -2.88 29.45
C THR A 124 -26.20 -2.36 30.86
N ASP A 125 -26.09 -1.07 31.07
CA ASP A 125 -26.34 -0.40 32.31
C ASP A 125 -27.81 -0.55 32.77
N THR A 126 -28.06 -0.39 34.05
CA THR A 126 -29.39 -0.43 34.65
C THR A 126 -29.71 0.94 35.19
N HIS A 127 -30.76 1.56 34.65
CA HIS A 127 -31.27 2.84 35.09
C HIS A 127 -32.35 2.67 36.14
N TYR A 128 -32.52 3.66 36.98
CA TYR A 128 -33.48 3.62 38.08
C TYR A 128 -34.49 4.76 37.99
N VAL A 129 -35.76 4.45 38.13
CA VAL A 129 -36.84 5.41 38.22
C VAL A 129 -37.50 5.28 39.58
N GLU A 130 -37.67 6.38 40.29
CA GLU A 130 -38.43 6.46 41.53
C GLU A 130 -39.68 7.32 41.33
N ILE A 131 -40.82 6.78 41.75
CA ILE A 131 -42.11 7.51 41.69
C ILE A 131 -42.61 7.62 43.12
N VAL A 132 -42.82 8.82 43.59
CA VAL A 132 -43.40 9.08 44.92
C VAL A 132 -44.89 9.46 44.79
N ILE A 133 -45.72 8.65 45.44
CA ILE A 133 -47.16 8.83 45.47
C ILE A 133 -47.57 9.31 46.88
N THR A 134 -48.31 10.40 46.97
CA THR A 134 -48.83 10.95 48.21
C THR A 134 -50.36 10.89 48.21
N ASP A 135 -50.96 10.77 49.42
CA ASP A 135 -52.41 10.87 49.64
C ASP A 135 -52.84 12.26 50.06
N LYS A 136 -51.95 13.25 49.99
CA LYS A 136 -52.21 14.64 50.31
C LYS A 136 -52.19 15.50 49.03
N ASN A 137 -53.19 16.36 48.90
CA ASN A 137 -53.21 17.35 47.84
C ASN A 137 -52.19 18.48 48.08
N ALA A 138 -52.02 19.40 47.16
CA ALA A 138 -51.09 20.54 47.23
C ALA A 138 -51.27 21.43 48.48
N GLU A 139 -52.43 21.35 49.14
CA GLU A 139 -52.71 22.04 50.43
C GLU A 139 -52.33 21.21 51.64
N GLY A 140 -51.85 19.98 51.45
CA GLY A 140 -51.48 19.04 52.53
C GLY A 140 -52.72 18.35 53.18
N LYS A 141 -53.89 18.31 52.48
CA LYS A 141 -55.12 17.71 52.96
C LYS A 141 -55.43 16.38 52.26
N TYR A 142 -56.10 15.49 53.02
CA TYR A 142 -56.66 14.26 52.50
C TYR A 142 -58.03 14.54 51.86
N ASP A 143 -58.25 14.25 50.60
CA ASP A 143 -59.46 14.45 49.85
C ASP A 143 -59.97 13.20 49.10
N GLY A 144 -59.40 12.05 49.41
CA GLY A 144 -59.77 10.75 48.82
C GLY A 144 -59.12 10.47 47.48
N LYS A 145 -58.03 11.16 47.14
CA LYS A 145 -57.24 10.95 45.92
C LYS A 145 -55.79 10.72 46.26
N LEU A 146 -55.12 10.00 45.36
CA LEU A 146 -53.68 9.93 45.31
C LEU A 146 -53.12 10.89 44.25
N TYR A 147 -51.95 11.41 44.53
CA TYR A 147 -51.26 12.38 43.71
C TYR A 147 -49.81 11.88 43.45
N VAL A 148 -49.31 12.15 42.25
CA VAL A 148 -47.87 12.02 41.96
C VAL A 148 -47.16 13.20 42.59
N GLU A 149 -46.27 12.94 43.53
CA GLU A 149 -45.41 13.94 44.16
C GLU A 149 -44.18 14.21 43.33
N SER A 150 -43.53 13.14 42.81
CA SER A 150 -42.36 13.25 41.94
C SER A 150 -42.16 12.00 41.07
N VAL A 151 -41.52 12.20 39.93
CA VAL A 151 -40.88 11.16 39.10
C VAL A 151 -39.41 11.54 38.94
N THR A 152 -38.52 10.64 39.31
CA THR A 152 -37.10 10.87 39.31
C THR A 152 -36.42 9.75 38.54
N SER A 153 -35.61 10.07 37.52
CA SER A 153 -34.85 9.11 36.73
C SER A 153 -33.36 9.32 37.03
N ASP A 154 -32.65 8.26 37.41
CA ASP A 154 -31.23 8.29 37.80
C ASP A 154 -30.89 9.45 38.77
N ALA A 155 -31.76 9.67 39.75
CA ALA A 155 -31.71 10.75 40.75
C ALA A 155 -31.91 12.18 40.18
N VAL A 156 -32.40 12.33 38.95
CA VAL A 156 -32.74 13.62 38.33
C VAL A 156 -34.28 13.77 38.22
N LEU A 157 -34.81 14.85 38.77
CA LEU A 157 -36.26 15.09 38.83
C LEU A 157 -36.77 15.49 37.44
N ASP A 158 -37.93 14.91 37.07
CA ASP A 158 -38.69 15.21 35.86
C ASP A 158 -37.88 15.17 34.56
N GLN A 159 -36.93 14.21 34.45
CA GLN A 159 -36.12 13.97 33.27
C GLN A 159 -36.30 12.58 32.72
N PRO A 160 -36.21 12.38 31.38
CA PRO A 160 -36.18 11.06 30.80
C PRO A 160 -34.93 10.28 31.22
N VAL A 161 -35.01 8.96 31.29
CA VAL A 161 -33.85 8.09 31.31
C VAL A 161 -33.04 8.31 30.03
N GLN A 162 -31.73 8.52 30.13
CA GLN A 162 -30.82 8.73 29.00
C GLN A 162 -30.13 7.41 28.69
N ILE A 163 -30.22 6.94 27.45
CA ILE A 163 -29.61 5.70 26.97
C ILE A 163 -28.90 5.98 25.65
N THR A 164 -27.59 5.70 25.60
CA THR A 164 -26.77 5.96 24.41
C THR A 164 -26.12 4.67 23.92
N ASN A 165 -26.32 4.35 22.64
CA ASN A 165 -25.55 3.29 21.97
C ASN A 165 -24.52 3.93 21.03
N SER A 166 -23.34 3.33 20.96
CA SER A 166 -22.29 3.80 20.07
C SER A 166 -21.85 2.71 19.11
N TYR A 167 -21.64 3.10 17.86
CA TYR A 167 -21.10 2.23 16.80
C TYR A 167 -19.62 2.53 16.55
N LYS A 168 -18.82 1.49 16.44
CA LYS A 168 -17.41 1.58 16.08
C LYS A 168 -17.04 0.43 15.17
N THR A 169 -16.19 0.74 14.20
CA THR A 169 -15.62 -0.26 13.30
C THR A 169 -14.22 -0.66 13.74
N ASP A 170 -13.87 -1.92 13.56
CA ASP A 170 -12.49 -2.37 13.63
C ASP A 170 -11.72 -1.82 12.41
N PRO A 171 -10.53 -1.25 12.61
CA PRO A 171 -9.70 -0.76 11.52
C PRO A 171 -9.30 -1.86 10.54
N VAL A 172 -9.09 -1.49 9.27
CA VAL A 172 -8.51 -2.39 8.26
C VAL A 172 -7.05 -2.03 7.98
N VAL A 173 -6.22 -3.04 7.72
CA VAL A 173 -4.82 -2.88 7.34
C VAL A 173 -4.65 -3.25 5.87
N VAL A 174 -3.97 -2.38 5.11
CA VAL A 174 -3.56 -2.59 3.72
C VAL A 174 -2.04 -2.56 3.67
N GLY A 175 -1.42 -3.53 2.99
CA GLY A 175 0.03 -3.70 2.98
C GLY A 175 0.57 -4.45 4.20
N GLY A 176 1.82 -4.92 4.10
CA GLY A 176 2.43 -5.81 5.11
C GLY A 176 2.18 -7.29 4.82
N GLU A 177 2.87 -8.18 5.56
CA GLU A 177 2.94 -9.61 5.23
C GLU A 177 1.59 -10.34 5.29
N ASP A 178 0.71 -9.95 6.20
CA ASP A 178 -0.55 -10.66 6.49
C ASP A 178 -1.80 -9.94 5.96
N ALA A 179 -1.66 -8.79 5.29
CA ALA A 179 -2.82 -8.05 4.79
C ALA A 179 -3.43 -8.70 3.54
N GLU A 180 -4.76 -8.75 3.48
CA GLU A 180 -5.50 -9.26 2.32
C GLU A 180 -5.30 -8.39 1.07
N GLN A 181 -5.05 -7.10 1.26
CA GLN A 181 -4.82 -6.13 0.21
C GLN A 181 -3.41 -5.53 0.33
N GLN A 182 -2.76 -5.35 -0.80
CA GLN A 182 -1.40 -4.82 -0.89
C GLN A 182 -1.37 -3.54 -1.72
N ILE A 183 -0.47 -2.62 -1.36
CA ILE A 183 -0.09 -1.52 -2.24
C ILE A 183 1.20 -1.96 -2.93
N THR A 184 1.11 -2.24 -4.22
CA THR A 184 2.16 -2.87 -5.02
C THR A 184 2.75 -1.87 -6.02
N VAL A 185 4.07 -1.87 -6.15
CA VAL A 185 4.79 -1.24 -7.24
C VAL A 185 5.38 -2.32 -8.15
N GLN A 186 5.35 -2.09 -9.45
CA GLN A 186 5.98 -2.94 -10.48
C GLN A 186 7.07 -2.17 -11.19
N LYS A 187 8.24 -2.78 -11.32
CA LYS A 187 9.38 -2.25 -12.07
C LYS A 187 9.69 -3.10 -13.28
N SER A 188 9.79 -2.43 -14.42
CA SER A 188 10.30 -2.97 -15.67
C SER A 188 11.52 -2.18 -16.14
N VAL A 189 12.36 -2.82 -16.95
CA VAL A 189 13.53 -2.19 -17.59
C VAL A 189 13.51 -2.51 -19.06
N THR A 190 13.77 -1.51 -19.92
CA THR A 190 13.95 -1.66 -21.36
C THR A 190 15.38 -1.32 -21.76
N GLY A 191 15.83 -1.80 -22.93
CA GLY A 191 17.17 -1.54 -23.46
C GLY A 191 18.06 -2.78 -23.44
N ASP A 192 19.36 -2.60 -23.79
CA ASP A 192 20.27 -3.69 -24.09
C ASP A 192 20.91 -4.33 -22.86
N ASN A 193 20.59 -3.87 -21.65
CA ASN A 193 21.22 -4.37 -20.45
C ASN A 193 20.23 -4.96 -19.47
N THR A 194 20.65 -6.09 -18.92
CA THR A 194 20.06 -6.67 -17.71
C THR A 194 20.73 -6.01 -16.51
N ALA A 195 20.00 -5.13 -15.85
CA ALA A 195 20.47 -4.47 -14.63
C ALA A 195 20.50 -5.46 -13.46
N ALA A 196 21.38 -6.45 -13.50
CA ALA A 196 21.44 -7.52 -12.51
C ALA A 196 21.65 -6.99 -11.08
N ASP A 197 22.24 -5.80 -10.92
CA ASP A 197 22.60 -5.22 -9.63
C ASP A 197 22.00 -3.82 -9.40
N ALA A 198 21.01 -3.40 -10.21
CA ALA A 198 20.37 -2.10 -10.01
C ALA A 198 19.36 -2.12 -8.87
N GLU A 199 19.33 -1.06 -8.09
CA GLU A 199 18.40 -0.81 -7.02
C GLU A 199 17.44 0.33 -7.44
N PHE A 200 16.15 0.07 -7.35
CA PHE A 200 15.10 1.04 -7.66
C PHE A 200 14.28 1.33 -6.39
N ASN A 201 14.23 2.59 -6.01
CA ASN A 201 13.57 3.06 -4.81
C ASN A 201 12.27 3.77 -5.15
N PHE A 202 11.22 3.51 -4.39
CA PHE A 202 9.89 4.10 -4.60
C PHE A 202 9.40 4.72 -3.31
N GLN A 203 8.67 5.83 -3.45
CA GLN A 203 8.05 6.56 -2.36
C GLN A 203 6.54 6.60 -2.54
N LEU A 204 5.83 6.43 -1.43
CA LEU A 204 4.38 6.55 -1.30
C LEU A 204 4.06 7.80 -0.51
N GLU A 205 3.27 8.71 -1.08
CA GLU A 205 2.87 9.95 -0.43
C GLU A 205 1.35 10.11 -0.46
N PRO A 206 0.71 10.59 0.64
CA PRO A 206 -0.72 10.87 0.63
C PRO A 206 -1.02 12.04 -0.30
N VAL A 207 -2.12 11.94 -1.05
CA VAL A 207 -2.67 13.07 -1.81
C VAL A 207 -3.65 13.80 -0.91
N VAL A 208 -3.32 15.05 -0.59
CA VAL A 208 -4.18 15.94 0.21
C VAL A 208 -5.03 16.77 -0.73
N ASP A 209 -6.35 16.71 -0.55
CA ASP A 209 -7.34 17.46 -1.32
C ASP A 209 -8.44 18.07 -0.44
N ASP A 210 -9.51 18.60 -1.04
CA ASP A 210 -10.62 19.21 -0.29
C ASP A 210 -11.44 18.18 0.52
N THR A 211 -11.40 16.91 0.14
CA THR A 211 -12.10 15.80 0.82
C THR A 211 -11.21 15.16 1.89
N ASN A 212 -9.97 14.88 1.52
CA ASN A 212 -8.95 14.27 2.39
C ASN A 212 -7.91 15.33 2.78
N THR A 213 -8.29 16.20 3.71
CA THR A 213 -7.39 17.22 4.27
C THR A 213 -6.31 16.57 5.15
N GLU A 214 -5.25 17.30 5.48
CA GLU A 214 -4.22 16.78 6.41
C GLU A 214 -4.79 16.30 7.75
N ASP A 215 -5.84 16.97 8.25
CA ASP A 215 -6.47 16.60 9.52
C ASP A 215 -7.25 15.28 9.37
N VAL A 216 -7.93 15.05 8.25
CA VAL A 216 -8.60 13.78 7.93
C VAL A 216 -7.58 12.64 7.82
N TRP A 217 -6.46 12.86 7.14
CA TRP A 217 -5.38 11.88 7.05
C TRP A 217 -4.84 11.51 8.43
N ARG A 218 -4.51 12.50 9.27
CA ARG A 218 -4.00 12.27 10.64
C ARG A 218 -4.98 11.56 11.55
N ALA A 219 -6.28 11.83 11.38
CA ALA A 219 -7.32 11.21 12.18
C ALA A 219 -7.54 9.74 11.80
N ASN A 220 -7.54 9.44 10.50
CA ASN A 220 -8.05 8.20 9.95
C ASN A 220 -6.99 7.24 9.44
N VAL A 221 -5.75 7.68 9.22
CA VAL A 221 -4.69 6.85 8.64
C VAL A 221 -3.45 6.87 9.51
N GLU A 222 -2.91 5.70 9.80
CA GLU A 222 -1.68 5.54 10.58
C GLU A 222 -0.85 4.35 10.09
N ALA A 223 0.43 4.31 10.45
CA ALA A 223 1.24 3.13 10.24
C ALA A 223 0.70 1.95 11.06
N ALA A 224 0.59 0.77 10.44
CA ALA A 224 0.13 -0.44 11.14
C ALA A 224 1.16 -0.93 12.17
N GLU A 225 2.46 -0.64 11.91
CA GLU A 225 3.58 -1.00 12.79
C GLU A 225 4.46 0.22 13.09
N ALA A 226 5.14 0.18 14.25
CA ALA A 226 6.11 1.22 14.57
C ALA A 226 7.31 1.15 13.61
N GLY A 227 7.58 2.24 12.89
CA GLY A 227 8.68 2.32 11.92
C GLY A 227 8.25 2.14 10.46
N PHE A 228 6.95 2.20 10.15
CA PHE A 228 6.53 2.29 8.76
C PHE A 228 7.24 3.46 8.06
N GLU A 229 8.01 3.12 7.04
CA GLU A 229 8.52 4.11 6.10
C GLU A 229 7.72 3.99 4.80
N PRO A 230 7.24 5.10 4.23
CA PRO A 230 6.48 5.09 2.98
C PRO A 230 7.42 4.88 1.77
N LYS A 231 8.32 3.92 1.89
CA LYS A 231 9.33 3.57 0.88
C LYS A 231 9.40 2.08 0.70
N THR A 232 9.67 1.66 -0.52
CA THR A 232 10.00 0.28 -0.84
C THR A 232 11.07 0.25 -1.92
N THR A 233 11.81 -0.86 -1.99
CA THR A 233 12.93 -1.02 -2.88
C THR A 233 12.77 -2.32 -3.67
N ILE A 234 13.08 -2.26 -4.96
CA ILE A 234 13.21 -3.44 -5.82
C ILE A 234 14.70 -3.59 -6.15
N THR A 235 15.28 -4.70 -5.74
CA THR A 235 16.67 -5.10 -6.03
C THR A 235 16.68 -6.35 -6.88
N ASP A 236 17.83 -6.61 -7.52
CA ASP A 236 18.19 -7.86 -8.18
C ASP A 236 17.28 -8.36 -9.31
N GLY A 237 17.84 -8.44 -10.49
CA GLY A 237 17.29 -9.22 -11.59
C GLY A 237 16.04 -8.63 -12.26
N VAL A 238 15.83 -7.30 -12.20
CA VAL A 238 14.87 -6.65 -13.10
C VAL A 238 15.43 -6.71 -14.51
N THR A 239 14.73 -7.37 -15.41
CA THR A 239 15.13 -7.49 -16.81
C THR A 239 14.04 -6.97 -17.72
N THR A 240 14.37 -6.78 -19.00
CA THR A 240 13.42 -6.37 -20.04
C THR A 240 12.19 -7.28 -20.12
N ASP A 241 12.36 -8.58 -19.90
CA ASP A 241 11.30 -9.59 -20.06
C ASP A 241 10.71 -10.07 -18.73
N ALA A 242 11.25 -9.64 -17.59
CA ALA A 242 10.84 -10.10 -16.27
C ALA A 242 10.67 -8.92 -15.29
N PRO A 243 9.52 -8.26 -15.29
CA PRO A 243 9.21 -7.22 -14.31
C PRO A 243 9.23 -7.79 -12.89
N LYS A 244 9.62 -6.97 -11.93
CA LYS A 244 9.64 -7.29 -10.50
C LYS A 244 8.64 -6.42 -9.77
N THR A 245 8.14 -6.94 -8.65
CA THR A 245 7.22 -6.22 -7.78
C THR A 245 7.75 -6.11 -6.37
N ALA A 246 7.38 -5.04 -5.69
CA ALA A 246 7.54 -4.87 -4.25
C ALA A 246 6.25 -4.29 -3.66
N THR A 247 6.08 -4.41 -2.36
CA THR A 247 4.92 -3.88 -1.65
C THR A 247 5.36 -2.87 -0.61
N PHE A 248 4.51 -1.87 -0.36
CA PHE A 248 4.69 -0.97 0.76
C PHE A 248 4.24 -1.64 2.07
N GLY A 249 4.80 -1.20 3.19
CA GLY A 249 4.44 -1.70 4.52
C GLY A 249 2.98 -1.42 4.89
N GLY A 250 2.55 -1.97 6.01
CA GLY A 250 1.16 -1.90 6.44
C GLY A 250 0.70 -0.50 6.84
N ILE A 251 -0.44 -0.10 6.32
CA ILE A 251 -1.14 1.15 6.63
C ILE A 251 -2.49 0.78 7.22
N ARG A 252 -2.83 1.38 8.37
CA ARG A 252 -4.10 1.17 9.06
C ARG A 252 -5.05 2.30 8.78
N PHE A 253 -6.27 1.95 8.34
CA PHE A 253 -7.38 2.87 8.10
C PHE A 253 -8.43 2.69 9.19
N LYS A 254 -8.85 3.80 9.80
CA LYS A 254 -9.77 3.83 10.95
C LYS A 254 -11.17 4.32 10.60
N ALA A 255 -11.38 4.79 9.39
CA ALA A 255 -12.68 5.25 8.91
C ALA A 255 -12.90 4.87 7.44
N ALA A 256 -14.14 4.70 7.04
CA ALA A 256 -14.53 4.52 5.65
C ALA A 256 -14.22 5.80 4.84
N GLY A 257 -13.86 5.61 3.57
CA GLY A 257 -13.50 6.69 2.65
C GLY A 257 -12.58 6.23 1.55
N ASP A 258 -12.29 7.12 0.62
CA ASP A 258 -11.34 6.91 -0.47
C ASP A 258 -10.05 7.66 -0.14
N TYR A 259 -8.95 6.93 -0.01
CA TYR A 259 -7.63 7.46 0.35
C TYR A 259 -6.68 7.28 -0.82
N THR A 260 -6.32 8.38 -1.48
CA THR A 260 -5.43 8.35 -2.65
C THR A 260 -4.00 8.65 -2.25
N PHE A 261 -3.08 7.82 -2.71
CA PHE A 261 -1.64 7.98 -2.60
C PHE A 261 -1.04 8.21 -3.98
N LYS A 262 0.03 8.94 -4.00
CA LYS A 262 0.94 9.09 -5.11
C LYS A 262 2.15 8.20 -4.92
N VAL A 263 2.52 7.43 -5.93
CA VAL A 263 3.76 6.66 -5.98
C VAL A 263 4.70 7.31 -6.99
N THR A 264 5.94 7.52 -6.59
CA THR A 264 7.01 8.03 -7.45
C THR A 264 8.25 7.16 -7.33
N GLU A 265 9.00 7.02 -8.42
CA GLU A 265 10.34 6.49 -8.36
C GLU A 265 11.30 7.57 -7.83
N ILE A 266 12.16 7.21 -6.88
CA ILE A 266 13.20 8.11 -6.37
C ILE A 266 14.39 7.94 -7.30
N GLU A 267 14.65 8.94 -8.16
CA GLU A 267 15.84 8.97 -8.98
C GLU A 267 17.10 8.98 -8.11
N GLY A 268 18.16 8.33 -8.60
CA GLY A 268 19.49 8.44 -7.97
C GLY A 268 19.89 9.91 -7.84
N THR A 269 20.56 10.27 -6.76
CA THR A 269 20.76 11.63 -6.23
C THR A 269 21.61 12.57 -7.10
N ASP A 270 21.86 12.29 -8.37
CA ASP A 270 22.68 13.14 -9.25
C ASP A 270 21.84 13.80 -10.34
N ASP A 271 21.62 15.10 -10.20
CA ASP A 271 21.08 16.08 -11.18
C ASP A 271 21.90 16.21 -12.48
N GLN A 272 22.84 15.33 -12.74
CA GLN A 272 23.59 15.24 -13.98
C GLN A 272 22.97 14.10 -14.80
N ALA A 273 22.92 14.26 -16.12
CA ALA A 273 22.62 13.17 -17.04
C ALA A 273 23.35 11.92 -16.53
N ASP A 274 22.58 10.96 -15.99
CA ASP A 274 23.10 9.88 -15.18
C ASP A 274 24.22 9.15 -15.94
N PRO A 275 25.48 9.22 -15.50
CA PRO A 275 26.57 8.53 -16.16
C PRO A 275 26.39 7.00 -16.14
N SER A 276 25.43 6.51 -15.37
CA SER A 276 25.06 5.09 -15.29
C SER A 276 24.34 4.55 -16.53
N GLY A 277 23.92 5.41 -17.46
CA GLY A 277 23.17 5.02 -18.66
C GLY A 277 21.67 4.81 -18.44
N TRP A 278 21.16 5.09 -17.24
CA TRP A 278 19.74 5.01 -16.92
C TRP A 278 18.98 6.25 -17.34
N LYS A 279 17.81 6.04 -17.92
CA LYS A 279 16.76 7.03 -18.04
C LYS A 279 15.60 6.57 -17.17
N TYR A 280 15.42 7.26 -16.03
CA TYR A 280 14.38 6.98 -15.07
C TYR A 280 13.00 7.37 -15.57
N ASP A 281 11.99 6.67 -15.08
CA ASP A 281 10.59 6.95 -15.33
C ASP A 281 10.10 7.98 -14.31
N GLY A 282 9.99 9.22 -14.73
CA GLY A 282 9.63 10.35 -13.86
C GLY A 282 8.12 10.61 -13.74
N HIS A 283 7.26 9.67 -14.17
CA HIS A 283 5.81 9.87 -14.00
C HIS A 283 5.34 9.64 -12.56
N GLU A 284 4.12 10.08 -12.26
CA GLU A 284 3.45 9.85 -10.99
C GLU A 284 2.34 8.82 -11.20
N ALA A 285 2.39 7.70 -10.48
CA ALA A 285 1.30 6.74 -10.45
C ALA A 285 0.41 6.98 -9.22
N PHE A 286 -0.90 6.76 -9.36
CA PHE A 286 -1.84 6.97 -8.25
C PHE A 286 -2.45 5.65 -7.80
N VAL A 287 -2.59 5.51 -6.48
CA VAL A 287 -3.17 4.33 -5.82
C VAL A 287 -4.28 4.81 -4.92
N THR A 288 -5.49 4.32 -5.12
CA THR A 288 -6.62 4.63 -4.24
C THR A 288 -7.01 3.41 -3.43
N VAL A 289 -7.00 3.57 -2.11
CA VAL A 289 -7.53 2.60 -1.16
C VAL A 289 -8.97 2.98 -0.85
N HIS A 290 -9.92 2.17 -1.29
CA HIS A 290 -11.36 2.33 -1.02
C HIS A 290 -11.69 1.56 0.25
N VAL A 291 -11.99 2.27 1.31
CA VAL A 291 -12.36 1.70 2.60
C VAL A 291 -13.85 1.82 2.80
N THR A 292 -14.51 0.70 3.06
CA THR A 292 -15.95 0.63 3.29
C THR A 292 -16.25 -0.03 4.62
N ASP A 293 -17.32 0.42 5.27
CA ASP A 293 -17.90 -0.26 6.43
C ASP A 293 -18.78 -1.41 5.92
N ASP A 294 -18.62 -2.61 6.49
CA ASP A 294 -19.44 -3.77 6.14
C ASP A 294 -20.80 -3.81 6.86
N GLY A 295 -21.04 -2.86 7.76
CA GLY A 295 -22.24 -2.83 8.59
C GLY A 295 -22.26 -3.85 9.73
N GLU A 296 -21.17 -4.58 9.91
CA GLU A 296 -20.98 -5.60 10.95
C GLU A 296 -19.79 -5.25 11.87
N GLY A 297 -19.48 -3.96 12.00
CA GLY A 297 -18.41 -3.45 12.86
C GLY A 297 -17.00 -3.62 12.30
N LYS A 298 -16.84 -3.85 10.98
CA LYS A 298 -15.52 -4.02 10.35
C LYS A 298 -15.37 -3.15 9.11
N LEU A 299 -14.20 -2.58 8.98
CA LEU A 299 -13.80 -1.94 7.74
C LEU A 299 -13.22 -3.00 6.78
N LYS A 300 -13.55 -2.85 5.49
CA LYS A 300 -12.99 -3.60 4.37
C LYS A 300 -12.31 -2.63 3.42
N ALA A 301 -11.21 -3.08 2.78
CA ALA A 301 -10.49 -2.27 1.82
C ALA A 301 -10.37 -2.97 0.48
N THR A 302 -10.39 -2.19 -0.61
CA THR A 302 -9.94 -2.61 -1.93
C THR A 302 -8.96 -1.58 -2.47
N VAL A 303 -8.01 -2.02 -3.32
CA VAL A 303 -6.97 -1.17 -3.87
C VAL A 303 -7.14 -1.07 -5.39
N SER A 304 -7.09 0.14 -5.91
CA SER A 304 -7.11 0.40 -7.35
C SER A 304 -5.91 1.27 -7.75
N TYR A 305 -5.47 1.13 -9.01
CA TYR A 305 -4.29 1.78 -9.54
C TYR A 305 -4.64 2.62 -10.77
N ASN A 306 -4.02 3.78 -10.89
CA ASN A 306 -4.08 4.64 -12.06
C ASN A 306 -2.66 4.96 -12.53
N ASN A 307 -2.31 4.42 -13.71
CA ASN A 307 -1.04 4.63 -14.40
C ASN A 307 -1.26 5.43 -15.71
N ASP A 308 -2.30 6.25 -15.81
CA ASP A 308 -2.65 6.97 -17.06
C ASP A 308 -1.54 7.91 -17.54
N ASP A 309 -0.76 8.46 -16.59
CA ASP A 309 0.36 9.35 -16.88
C ASP A 309 1.68 8.60 -17.15
N ALA A 310 1.67 7.27 -17.14
CA ALA A 310 2.86 6.46 -17.40
C ALA A 310 3.46 6.77 -18.80
N THR A 311 4.78 6.70 -18.89
CA THR A 311 5.52 7.02 -20.12
C THR A 311 5.40 5.92 -21.18
N THR A 312 5.07 4.69 -20.77
CA THR A 312 4.90 3.55 -21.68
C THR A 312 3.46 3.05 -21.71
N ASP A 313 2.98 2.59 -22.88
CA ASP A 313 1.64 1.98 -22.99
C ASP A 313 1.55 0.66 -22.22
N ALA A 314 2.67 -0.01 -21.98
CA ALA A 314 2.71 -1.24 -21.18
C ALA A 314 2.38 -0.95 -19.72
N ASP A 315 2.92 0.13 -19.14
CA ASP A 315 2.64 0.54 -17.77
C ASP A 315 1.20 1.03 -17.60
N LYS A 316 0.65 1.78 -18.58
CA LYS A 316 -0.78 2.17 -18.60
C LYS A 316 -1.73 0.97 -18.54
N GLY A 317 -1.32 -0.15 -19.09
CA GLY A 317 -2.10 -1.39 -19.07
C GLY A 317 -2.06 -2.15 -17.75
N VAL A 318 -1.19 -1.78 -16.80
CA VAL A 318 -1.06 -2.42 -15.49
C VAL A 318 -2.15 -1.92 -14.55
N THR A 319 -3.00 -2.82 -14.07
CA THR A 319 -4.16 -2.49 -13.22
C THR A 319 -4.04 -2.99 -11.77
N ASN A 320 -2.96 -3.69 -11.45
CA ASN A 320 -2.74 -4.32 -10.14
C ASN A 320 -1.47 -3.85 -9.43
N ALA A 321 -0.80 -2.82 -9.96
CA ALA A 321 0.38 -2.18 -9.39
C ALA A 321 0.56 -0.75 -9.92
N ALA A 322 1.27 0.08 -9.17
CA ALA A 322 1.89 1.29 -9.69
C ALA A 322 3.10 0.87 -10.55
N ALA A 323 3.08 1.13 -11.85
CA ALA A 323 4.02 0.56 -12.80
C ALA A 323 5.00 1.60 -13.33
N PHE A 324 6.29 1.25 -13.35
CA PHE A 324 7.39 2.12 -13.79
C PHE A 324 8.34 1.37 -14.72
N THR A 325 8.71 2.00 -15.84
CA THR A 325 9.64 1.42 -16.80
C THR A 325 10.83 2.36 -17.05
N ASN A 326 12.01 1.97 -16.61
CA ASN A 326 13.25 2.67 -16.95
C ASN A 326 13.83 2.13 -18.25
N ALA A 327 14.55 3.00 -18.95
CA ALA A 327 15.35 2.61 -20.09
C ALA A 327 16.84 2.66 -19.73
N TYR A 328 17.59 1.64 -20.17
CA TYR A 328 19.03 1.62 -20.03
C TYR A 328 19.69 1.65 -21.41
N SER A 329 20.77 2.41 -21.56
CA SER A 329 21.63 2.38 -22.73
C SER A 329 23.08 2.65 -22.34
N ALA A 330 24.01 1.85 -22.86
CA ALA A 330 25.43 2.13 -22.75
C ALA A 330 25.92 2.90 -23.99
N SER A 331 26.82 3.84 -23.77
CA SER A 331 27.51 4.51 -24.88
C SER A 331 28.46 3.55 -25.58
N SER A 332 28.59 3.73 -26.92
CA SER A 332 29.51 2.97 -27.76
C SER A 332 30.97 3.11 -27.32
N THR A 333 31.79 2.11 -27.62
CA THR A 333 33.22 2.11 -27.37
C THR A 333 34.02 1.87 -28.63
N ASP A 334 35.24 2.41 -28.68
CA ASP A 334 36.20 2.16 -29.71
C ASP A 334 37.26 1.15 -29.28
N ALA A 335 37.50 0.13 -30.10
CA ALA A 335 38.65 -0.76 -29.95
C ALA A 335 39.76 -0.32 -30.89
N ASP A 336 40.93 0.04 -30.36
CA ASP A 336 42.10 0.44 -31.14
C ASP A 336 42.98 -0.76 -31.47
N THR A 337 43.00 -1.14 -32.74
CA THR A 337 43.85 -2.25 -33.23
C THR A 337 45.37 -1.91 -33.31
N GLY A 338 45.69 -0.62 -33.06
CA GLY A 338 47.08 -0.10 -33.08
C GLY A 338 47.65 0.17 -31.68
N SER A 339 46.95 -0.26 -30.58
CA SER A 339 47.43 -0.07 -29.23
C SER A 339 48.79 -0.76 -28.97
N ALA A 340 49.53 -0.31 -27.97
CA ALA A 340 50.88 -0.83 -27.69
C ALA A 340 50.95 -2.35 -27.43
N GLU A 341 49.82 -2.92 -27.01
CA GLU A 341 49.67 -4.35 -26.68
C GLU A 341 49.22 -5.20 -27.88
N VAL A 342 48.80 -4.55 -28.99
CA VAL A 342 48.15 -5.18 -30.13
C VAL A 342 48.79 -4.65 -31.43
N LYS A 343 49.91 -5.23 -31.82
CA LYS A 343 50.60 -4.82 -33.05
C LYS A 343 50.72 -5.99 -34.02
N LEU A 344 50.28 -5.73 -35.24
CA LEU A 344 50.59 -6.56 -36.39
C LEU A 344 52.00 -6.17 -36.91
N THR A 345 52.80 -7.15 -37.26
CA THR A 345 54.18 -6.94 -37.68
C THR A 345 54.44 -7.62 -39.02
N LYS A 346 55.02 -6.88 -39.95
CA LYS A 346 55.57 -7.38 -41.19
C LYS A 346 57.08 -7.52 -41.03
N VAL A 347 57.63 -8.65 -41.40
CA VAL A 347 59.07 -8.94 -41.45
C VAL A 347 59.46 -9.34 -42.88
N LEU A 348 60.60 -8.81 -43.37
CA LEU A 348 61.21 -9.26 -44.62
C LEU A 348 62.61 -9.83 -44.35
N GLU A 349 62.73 -11.14 -44.60
CA GLU A 349 64.00 -11.88 -44.46
C GLU A 349 64.72 -12.04 -45.80
N GLY A 350 66.04 -12.12 -45.80
CA GLY A 350 66.88 -12.48 -46.92
C GLY A 350 67.27 -11.29 -47.81
N LYS A 351 66.69 -10.10 -47.65
CA LYS A 351 67.10 -8.86 -48.30
C LYS A 351 66.77 -7.64 -47.49
N THR A 352 67.45 -6.51 -47.80
CA THR A 352 67.03 -5.21 -47.26
C THR A 352 65.69 -4.81 -47.87
N TRP A 353 64.77 -4.29 -47.06
CA TRP A 353 63.49 -3.80 -47.51
C TRP A 353 63.65 -2.39 -48.08
N ASP A 354 63.73 -2.32 -49.38
CA ASP A 354 63.90 -1.05 -50.13
C ASP A 354 63.02 -1.04 -51.38
N GLY A 355 61.97 -0.18 -51.34
CA GLY A 355 61.00 -0.04 -52.40
C GLY A 355 59.92 -1.08 -52.53
N ASP A 356 59.94 -2.13 -51.71
CA ASP A 356 58.86 -3.14 -51.66
C ASP A 356 57.68 -2.60 -50.86
N SER A 357 56.47 -3.04 -51.22
CA SER A 357 55.25 -2.78 -50.44
C SER A 357 54.45 -4.07 -50.25
N PHE A 358 53.82 -4.18 -49.06
CA PHE A 358 53.05 -5.39 -48.65
C PHE A 358 51.66 -4.93 -48.19
N THR A 359 50.64 -5.57 -48.74
CA THR A 359 49.24 -5.19 -48.49
C THR A 359 48.57 -6.27 -47.61
N PHE A 360 47.81 -5.82 -46.62
CA PHE A 360 47.08 -6.66 -45.66
C PHE A 360 45.61 -6.32 -45.72
N GLN A 361 44.79 -7.36 -45.56
CA GLN A 361 43.34 -7.24 -45.49
C GLN A 361 42.84 -7.80 -44.18
N ILE A 362 41.84 -7.12 -43.58
CA ILE A 362 41.06 -7.55 -42.42
C ILE A 362 39.65 -7.94 -42.85
N ALA A 363 39.15 -9.08 -42.34
CA ALA A 363 37.76 -9.51 -42.56
C ALA A 363 37.17 -10.05 -41.24
N ALA A 364 35.88 -9.91 -41.08
CA ALA A 364 35.17 -10.56 -40.01
C ALA A 364 35.26 -12.09 -40.14
N ASP A 365 35.42 -12.79 -39.03
CA ASP A 365 35.41 -14.26 -38.98
C ASP A 365 33.98 -14.80 -39.28
N GLU A 366 33.90 -16.02 -39.83
CA GLU A 366 32.62 -16.67 -40.16
C GLU A 366 31.72 -16.84 -38.93
N SER A 367 32.26 -16.84 -37.71
CA SER A 367 31.52 -16.92 -36.48
C SER A 367 30.73 -15.63 -36.14
N ASN A 368 31.12 -14.48 -36.74
CA ASN A 368 30.46 -13.20 -36.56
C ASN A 368 30.49 -12.35 -37.84
N PRO A 369 29.86 -12.77 -38.93
CA PRO A 369 30.00 -12.19 -40.26
C PRO A 369 29.56 -10.72 -40.35
N ASP A 370 28.66 -10.29 -39.45
CA ASP A 370 28.10 -8.94 -39.39
C ASP A 370 28.83 -8.04 -38.37
N ALA A 371 30.04 -8.45 -37.91
CA ALA A 371 30.83 -7.64 -37.00
C ALA A 371 31.15 -6.25 -37.57
N PRO A 372 31.14 -5.19 -36.75
CA PRO A 372 31.57 -3.88 -37.15
C PRO A 372 32.98 -3.95 -37.77
N MET A 373 33.20 -3.22 -38.85
CA MET A 373 34.48 -3.20 -39.57
C MET A 373 35.20 -1.85 -39.36
N PRO A 374 36.54 -1.83 -39.41
CA PRO A 374 37.27 -0.58 -39.42
C PRO A 374 36.96 0.17 -40.73
N LYS A 375 37.22 1.49 -40.70
CA LYS A 375 37.01 2.35 -41.88
C LYS A 375 37.77 1.87 -43.13
N ASP A 376 39.03 1.48 -42.94
CA ASP A 376 39.90 0.96 -43.97
C ASP A 376 40.15 -0.53 -43.72
N THR A 377 39.65 -1.39 -44.59
CA THR A 377 39.78 -2.85 -44.50
C THR A 377 41.05 -3.37 -45.18
N GLU A 378 41.84 -2.46 -45.79
CA GLU A 378 43.11 -2.77 -46.41
C GLU A 378 44.18 -1.76 -45.99
N VAL A 379 45.37 -2.26 -45.67
CA VAL A 379 46.50 -1.43 -45.24
C VAL A 379 47.73 -1.87 -46.03
N THR A 380 48.47 -0.90 -46.59
CA THR A 380 49.74 -1.17 -47.28
C THR A 380 50.92 -0.61 -46.50
N VAL A 381 51.90 -1.46 -46.26
CA VAL A 381 53.17 -1.12 -45.60
C VAL A 381 54.28 -1.02 -46.63
N SER A 382 54.89 0.17 -46.77
CA SER A 382 55.82 0.50 -47.88
C SER A 382 57.26 0.69 -47.42
N ALA A 383 57.55 0.70 -46.12
CA ALA A 383 58.90 0.87 -45.59
C ALA A 383 59.05 0.27 -44.21
N PRO A 384 60.25 -0.20 -43.86
CA PRO A 384 60.51 -0.71 -42.51
C PRO A 384 60.50 0.44 -41.49
N THR A 385 60.10 0.13 -40.26
CA THR A 385 60.15 1.05 -39.11
C THR A 385 61.22 0.62 -38.09
N GLY A 386 61.91 -0.53 -38.28
CA GLY A 386 62.89 -1.03 -37.39
C GLY A 386 63.48 -2.37 -37.86
N LYS A 387 64.17 -3.03 -36.94
CA LYS A 387 64.75 -4.37 -37.10
C LYS A 387 64.17 -5.32 -36.04
N ASP A 388 64.04 -6.61 -36.39
CA ASP A 388 63.71 -7.65 -35.47
C ASP A 388 64.97 -8.17 -34.68
N GLY A 389 64.81 -9.21 -33.82
CA GLY A 389 65.92 -9.79 -33.08
C GLY A 389 67.00 -10.47 -33.90
N ASP A 390 66.70 -10.83 -35.14
CA ASP A 390 67.59 -11.47 -36.12
C ASP A 390 68.15 -10.51 -37.17
N ASN A 391 67.93 -9.17 -36.93
CA ASN A 391 68.38 -8.06 -37.76
C ASN A 391 67.66 -7.95 -39.14
N ASN A 392 66.51 -8.60 -39.31
CA ASN A 392 65.66 -8.43 -40.49
C ASN A 392 64.87 -7.12 -40.41
N ASP A 393 64.54 -6.54 -41.59
CA ASP A 393 63.71 -5.36 -41.65
C ASP A 393 62.26 -5.68 -41.28
N GLN A 394 61.69 -4.87 -40.36
CA GLN A 394 60.30 -5.04 -39.91
C GLN A 394 59.54 -3.71 -39.89
N ALA A 395 58.23 -3.79 -39.98
CA ALA A 395 57.32 -2.70 -39.78
C ALA A 395 56.10 -3.13 -39.04
N THR A 396 55.57 -2.26 -38.18
CA THR A 396 54.27 -2.47 -37.50
C THR A 396 53.16 -1.74 -38.28
N PHE A 397 51.95 -2.31 -38.25
CA PHE A 397 50.78 -1.75 -38.88
C PHE A 397 49.52 -2.11 -38.08
N ASP A 398 48.44 -1.38 -38.34
CA ASP A 398 47.13 -1.59 -37.75
C ASP A 398 46.04 -1.17 -38.75
N PHE A 399 44.75 -1.42 -38.37
CA PHE A 399 43.57 -1.03 -39.14
C PHE A 399 42.80 0.14 -38.51
N GLY A 400 43.36 0.80 -37.48
CA GLY A 400 42.73 1.88 -36.75
C GLY A 400 41.65 1.40 -35.77
N LYS A 401 40.67 2.24 -35.58
CA LYS A 401 39.60 2.01 -34.61
C LYS A 401 38.41 1.32 -35.23
N ILE A 402 37.78 0.44 -34.45
CA ILE A 402 36.49 -0.19 -34.72
C ILE A 402 35.54 0.21 -33.60
N THR A 403 34.37 0.80 -33.94
CA THR A 403 33.36 1.23 -32.99
C THR A 403 32.34 0.13 -32.77
N PHE A 404 31.95 -0.11 -31.53
CA PHE A 404 31.00 -1.13 -31.10
C PHE A 404 29.86 -0.50 -30.30
N ASP A 405 28.62 -0.87 -30.64
CA ASP A 405 27.39 -0.40 -30.01
C ASP A 405 26.73 -1.48 -29.16
N THR A 406 27.21 -2.72 -29.23
CA THR A 406 26.64 -3.85 -28.49
C THR A 406 27.74 -4.70 -27.82
N PRO A 407 27.49 -5.25 -26.62
CA PRO A 407 28.39 -6.23 -26.02
C PRO A 407 28.50 -7.49 -26.86
N GLY A 408 29.69 -8.11 -26.82
CA GLY A 408 29.91 -9.34 -27.57
C GLY A 408 31.39 -9.69 -27.71
N THR A 409 31.68 -10.81 -28.34
CA THR A 409 33.03 -11.20 -28.74
C THR A 409 33.10 -11.23 -30.25
N TYR A 410 33.96 -10.35 -30.81
CA TYR A 410 34.12 -10.14 -32.23
C TYR A 410 35.49 -10.63 -32.67
N VAL A 411 35.51 -11.48 -33.67
CA VAL A 411 36.75 -12.12 -34.19
C VAL A 411 36.99 -11.68 -35.63
N TYR A 412 38.21 -11.28 -35.88
CA TYR A 412 38.66 -10.86 -37.22
C TYR A 412 39.87 -11.67 -37.66
N LYS A 413 39.98 -11.89 -38.96
CA LYS A 413 41.12 -12.50 -39.63
C LYS A 413 41.85 -11.47 -40.43
N VAL A 414 43.18 -11.44 -40.25
CA VAL A 414 44.09 -10.61 -41.08
C VAL A 414 44.96 -11.54 -41.92
N THR A 415 45.02 -11.23 -43.21
CA THR A 415 45.83 -11.98 -44.18
C THR A 415 46.70 -11.03 -45.00
N GLU A 416 47.87 -11.46 -45.47
CA GLU A 416 48.65 -10.75 -46.44
C GLU A 416 48.13 -11.04 -47.87
N VAL A 417 48.02 -10.02 -48.67
CA VAL A 417 47.65 -10.16 -50.10
C VAL A 417 48.95 -10.57 -50.85
N GLU A 418 48.90 -11.69 -51.57
CA GLU A 418 50.02 -12.15 -52.39
C GLU A 418 50.26 -11.16 -53.52
N GLY A 419 51.47 -10.64 -53.62
CA GLY A 419 51.90 -9.69 -54.67
C GLY A 419 52.82 -10.38 -55.71
N ASP A 420 53.29 -9.56 -56.65
CA ASP A 420 54.07 -10.06 -57.80
C ASP A 420 55.56 -9.82 -57.64
N ASN A 421 56.08 -9.48 -56.46
CA ASN A 421 57.51 -9.15 -56.32
C ASN A 421 58.38 -10.42 -56.53
N ALA A 422 59.23 -10.36 -57.56
CA ALA A 422 60.06 -11.48 -57.95
C ALA A 422 60.98 -11.93 -56.77
N GLY A 423 61.06 -13.21 -56.53
CA GLY A 423 61.91 -13.80 -55.52
C GLY A 423 61.37 -13.69 -54.07
N ILE A 424 60.23 -13.09 -53.88
CA ILE A 424 59.56 -13.02 -52.57
C ILE A 424 58.55 -14.17 -52.41
N THR A 425 58.72 -14.96 -51.35
CA THR A 425 57.68 -15.89 -50.88
C THR A 425 56.86 -15.20 -49.84
N TYR A 426 55.57 -14.95 -50.13
CA TYR A 426 54.62 -14.26 -49.26
C TYR A 426 54.15 -15.13 -48.11
N SER A 427 53.92 -14.49 -46.95
CA SER A 427 53.42 -15.12 -45.77
C SER A 427 52.01 -15.71 -46.00
N LYS A 428 51.79 -16.94 -45.56
CA LYS A 428 50.48 -17.61 -45.51
C LYS A 428 49.87 -17.56 -44.10
N ASN A 429 50.49 -16.78 -43.21
CA ASN A 429 49.97 -16.59 -41.86
C ASN A 429 48.62 -15.90 -41.89
N VAL A 430 47.77 -16.30 -40.94
CA VAL A 430 46.49 -15.67 -40.63
C VAL A 430 46.51 -15.18 -39.19
N ALA A 431 46.61 -13.90 -38.99
CA ALA A 431 46.47 -13.32 -37.66
C ALA A 431 45.01 -13.28 -37.24
N THR A 432 44.77 -13.53 -35.97
CA THR A 432 43.41 -13.45 -35.41
C THR A 432 43.37 -12.35 -34.38
N ILE A 433 42.50 -11.34 -34.60
CA ILE A 433 42.17 -10.28 -33.65
C ILE A 433 40.87 -10.67 -32.97
N THR A 434 40.86 -10.72 -31.64
CA THR A 434 39.67 -10.94 -30.86
C THR A 434 39.40 -9.69 -29.99
N ILE A 435 38.23 -9.11 -30.17
CA ILE A 435 37.78 -7.93 -29.45
C ILE A 435 36.60 -8.37 -28.57
N THR A 436 36.76 -8.25 -27.27
CA THR A 436 35.69 -8.51 -26.31
C THR A 436 35.13 -7.18 -25.79
N VAL A 437 33.88 -6.96 -26.07
CA VAL A 437 33.13 -5.76 -25.62
C VAL A 437 32.20 -6.14 -24.51
N THR A 438 32.32 -5.48 -23.37
CA THR A 438 31.47 -5.69 -22.18
C THR A 438 30.84 -4.38 -21.77
N ASP A 439 29.64 -4.46 -21.23
CA ASP A 439 29.03 -3.33 -20.54
C ASP A 439 29.65 -3.22 -19.14
N ASN A 440 30.05 -2.02 -18.76
CA ASN A 440 30.60 -1.75 -17.42
C ASN A 440 29.52 -1.51 -16.36
N HIS A 441 28.23 -1.59 -16.75
CA HIS A 441 27.06 -1.29 -15.92
C HIS A 441 27.05 0.15 -15.36
N GLN A 442 27.79 1.05 -15.98
CA GLN A 442 27.87 2.48 -15.67
C GLN A 442 27.66 3.35 -16.92
N GLY A 443 26.84 2.86 -17.85
CA GLY A 443 26.47 3.59 -19.08
C GLY A 443 27.51 3.60 -20.17
N ALA A 444 28.52 2.73 -20.14
CA ALA A 444 29.54 2.67 -21.17
C ALA A 444 29.94 1.22 -21.50
N LEU A 445 30.16 0.99 -22.78
CA LEU A 445 30.82 -0.23 -23.24
C LEU A 445 32.35 -0.09 -23.07
N VAL A 446 33.02 -1.20 -22.78
CA VAL A 446 34.47 -1.30 -22.64
C VAL A 446 34.97 -2.42 -23.54
N ALA A 447 35.95 -2.10 -24.39
CA ALA A 447 36.57 -3.05 -25.31
C ALA A 447 37.93 -3.51 -24.82
N THR A 448 38.22 -4.79 -24.91
CA THR A 448 39.54 -5.37 -24.75
C THR A 448 39.95 -6.09 -26.03
N VAL A 449 41.21 -5.95 -26.44
CA VAL A 449 41.72 -6.50 -27.69
C VAL A 449 42.81 -7.49 -27.42
N SER A 450 42.78 -8.62 -28.09
CA SER A 450 43.86 -9.61 -28.10
C SER A 450 44.19 -10.04 -29.53
N ILE A 451 45.46 -10.38 -29.79
CA ILE A 451 45.93 -10.86 -31.09
C ILE A 451 46.70 -12.15 -30.96
N ALA A 452 46.46 -13.05 -31.88
CA ALA A 452 47.25 -14.26 -32.10
C ALA A 452 47.86 -14.28 -33.50
N ASN A 453 49.04 -14.85 -33.61
CA ASN A 453 49.78 -15.03 -34.88
C ASN A 453 50.04 -13.68 -35.58
N ASN A 454 50.46 -12.67 -34.86
CA ASN A 454 50.56 -11.28 -35.31
C ASN A 454 51.75 -10.93 -36.23
N VAL A 455 52.61 -11.91 -36.59
CA VAL A 455 53.81 -11.68 -37.42
C VAL A 455 53.64 -12.31 -38.79
N PHE A 456 53.87 -11.51 -39.83
CA PHE A 456 53.85 -11.92 -41.23
C PHE A 456 55.27 -11.83 -41.78
N THR A 457 55.91 -13.00 -41.98
CA THR A 457 57.28 -13.08 -42.50
C THR A 457 57.29 -13.48 -43.95
N ASN A 458 57.84 -12.60 -44.82
CA ASN A 458 58.19 -12.95 -46.19
C ASN A 458 59.64 -13.23 -46.31
N THR A 459 60.00 -14.22 -47.13
CA THR A 459 61.43 -14.59 -47.41
C THR A 459 61.78 -14.25 -48.84
N TYR A 460 62.94 -13.67 -49.01
CA TYR A 460 63.49 -13.41 -50.33
C TYR A 460 64.57 -14.44 -50.63
N ALA A 461 64.48 -15.05 -51.83
CA ALA A 461 65.52 -15.91 -52.39
C ALA A 461 65.89 -15.44 -53.79
N SER A 462 67.13 -15.12 -54.02
CA SER A 462 67.61 -14.86 -55.37
C SER A 462 67.88 -16.20 -56.09
N GLU A 463 67.26 -16.36 -57.29
CA GLU A 463 67.68 -17.43 -58.17
C GLU A 463 69.05 -17.05 -58.74
N LEU A 464 70.08 -17.81 -58.41
CA LEU A 464 71.33 -17.78 -59.09
C LEU A 464 71.24 -18.80 -60.21
N ASP A 465 70.98 -18.29 -61.47
CA ASP A 465 71.20 -19.11 -62.62
C ASP A 465 72.72 -19.31 -62.82
N TYR A 466 73.15 -20.62 -62.73
CA TYR A 466 74.50 -21.04 -63.07
C TYR A 466 74.49 -21.52 -64.54
#